data_8ec4918548de01d79b7801a42130d55a
#
_entry.id   8ec4918548de01d79b7801a42130d55a
#
_cell.length_a   1.000
_cell.length_b   1.000
_cell.length_c   1.000
_cell.angle_alpha   90.00
_cell.angle_beta   90.00
_cell.angle_gamma   90.00
#
_symmetry.space_group_name_H-M   'P 1'
#
loop_
_entity.id
_entity.type
_entity.pdbx_description
1 polymer ?
#
loop_
_entity_poly.entity_id
_entity_poly.type
_entity_poly.pdbx_seq_one_letter_code
_entity_poly.pdbx_strand_id
1 'polypeptide(L)'
;ILDWLTYQFTGGYSNNNSTNEAWETEQTFYIAETYRGYDFNSVSPNSKEFGAALLPFGGELFTNNAQQYSYNIQNKLQFSKAFNNENRINALVGMELRSSTNKGVSNTVWGYAPDRGEVITLPTTPQAFTPITGSKDEGWGLLKKIYDGEWRKVNTTDNYLSVFATLAYSLKNRYVVNANIRNDASNRFGQDANHRIDPTYSFGFSWRASEEDFMKKYVKWITTLNFRGTYGIQGNAVTRICLLYTSPSPTRL
;
A
#
# COMPACT_ATOMS: atom_id res chain seq x y z
N ILE A 1 12.05 9.71 -41.27
CA ILE A 1 11.30 9.48 -40.03
C ILE A 1 10.42 8.25 -40.27
N LEU A 2 10.43 7.31 -39.32
CA LEU A 2 9.64 6.07 -39.44
C LEU A 2 8.25 6.33 -38.88
N ASP A 3 7.30 6.68 -39.72
CA ASP A 3 5.94 7.04 -39.28
C ASP A 3 5.14 5.86 -38.66
N TRP A 4 5.67 4.65 -38.81
CA TRP A 4 5.07 3.41 -38.31
C TRP A 4 5.66 2.91 -36.98
N LEU A 5 6.71 3.56 -36.45
CA LEU A 5 7.38 3.19 -35.24
C LEU A 5 7.46 4.39 -34.27
N THR A 6 6.89 4.22 -33.07
CA THR A 6 6.90 5.24 -32.03
C THR A 6 7.53 4.66 -30.76
N TYR A 7 8.54 5.34 -30.23
CA TYR A 7 9.08 5.09 -28.90
C TYR A 7 8.52 6.11 -27.94
N GLN A 8 8.04 5.64 -26.80
CA GLN A 8 7.53 6.47 -25.70
C GLN A 8 8.28 6.12 -24.41
N PHE A 9 8.86 7.12 -23.81
CA PHE A 9 9.40 7.07 -22.46
C PHE A 9 8.50 7.89 -21.52
N THR A 10 8.17 7.31 -20.36
CA THR A 10 7.45 8.01 -19.29
C THR A 10 8.18 7.78 -17.99
N GLY A 11 8.56 8.85 -17.30
CA GLY A 11 9.14 8.82 -15.97
C GLY A 11 8.31 9.64 -15.00
N GLY A 12 8.11 9.11 -13.79
CA GLY A 12 7.40 9.80 -12.72
C GLY A 12 8.10 9.59 -11.39
N TYR A 13 8.16 10.63 -10.59
CA TYR A 13 8.62 10.60 -9.20
C TYR A 13 7.60 11.29 -8.32
N SER A 14 7.31 10.70 -7.16
CA SER A 14 6.43 11.26 -6.15
C SER A 14 7.08 11.13 -4.78
N ASN A 15 7.03 12.20 -4.00
CA ASN A 15 7.43 12.23 -2.60
C ASN A 15 6.30 12.87 -1.79
N ASN A 16 5.77 12.14 -0.82
CA ASN A 16 4.73 12.59 0.08
C ASN A 16 5.22 12.44 1.52
N ASN A 17 5.17 13.54 2.26
CA ASN A 17 5.51 13.59 3.67
C ASN A 17 4.24 13.95 4.44
N SER A 18 3.98 13.24 5.52
CA SER A 18 2.85 13.45 6.40
C SER A 18 3.30 13.42 7.84
N THR A 19 2.89 14.40 8.62
CA THR A 19 3.04 14.45 10.06
C THR A 19 1.65 14.52 10.67
N ASN A 20 1.36 13.59 11.57
CA ASN A 20 0.14 13.56 12.34
C ASN A 20 0.50 13.62 13.82
N GLU A 21 -0.18 14.49 14.55
CA GLU A 21 -0.06 14.60 15.99
C GLU A 21 -1.44 14.48 16.62
N ALA A 22 -1.50 13.72 17.69
CA ALA A 22 -2.68 13.57 18.51
C ALA A 22 -2.27 13.62 19.97
N TRP A 23 -3.01 14.34 20.78
CA TRP A 23 -2.69 14.46 22.20
C TRP A 23 -3.93 14.39 23.08
N GLU A 24 -3.71 13.84 24.25
CA GLU A 24 -4.66 13.83 25.34
C GLU A 24 -4.11 14.74 26.45
N THR A 25 -4.86 15.76 26.81
CA THR A 25 -4.41 16.73 27.83
C THR A 25 -4.54 16.14 29.23
N GLU A 26 -3.86 16.77 30.19
CA GLU A 26 -3.96 16.39 31.61
C GLU A 26 -5.39 16.50 32.18
N GLN A 27 -6.31 17.14 31.49
CA GLN A 27 -7.71 17.33 31.92
C GLN A 27 -8.65 16.23 31.41
N THR A 28 -8.19 15.34 30.52
CA THR A 28 -9.04 14.31 29.93
C THR A 28 -9.32 13.17 30.92
N PHE A 29 -10.51 12.60 30.81
CA PHE A 29 -10.90 11.40 31.59
C PHE A 29 -9.96 10.23 31.32
N TYR A 30 -9.50 10.10 30.08
CA TYR A 30 -8.54 9.05 29.71
C TYR A 30 -7.25 9.11 30.52
N ILE A 31 -6.67 10.30 30.66
CA ILE A 31 -5.44 10.49 31.46
C ILE A 31 -5.73 10.29 32.96
N ALA A 32 -6.89 10.75 33.41
CA ALA A 32 -7.31 10.55 34.81
C ALA A 32 -7.45 9.06 35.13
N GLU A 33 -8.17 8.31 34.32
CA GLU A 33 -8.41 6.88 34.55
C GLU A 33 -7.15 6.02 34.39
N THR A 34 -6.36 6.28 33.32
CA THR A 34 -5.24 5.39 32.95
C THR A 34 -4.00 5.63 33.78
N TYR A 35 -3.69 6.88 34.09
CA TYR A 35 -2.37 7.23 34.66
C TYR A 35 -2.41 7.92 36.03
N ARG A 36 -3.54 8.50 36.40
CA ARG A 36 -3.61 9.36 37.60
C ARG A 36 -4.42 8.77 38.74
N GLY A 37 -5.60 8.22 38.43
CA GLY A 37 -6.52 7.67 39.41
C GLY A 37 -7.41 8.70 40.12
N TYR A 38 -7.39 9.96 39.66
CA TYR A 38 -8.24 11.05 40.18
C TYR A 38 -8.44 12.11 39.08
N ASP A 39 -9.51 12.92 39.19
CA ASP A 39 -9.79 14.01 38.28
C ASP A 39 -8.79 15.15 38.45
N PHE A 40 -8.53 15.84 37.34
CA PHE A 40 -7.62 16.98 37.34
C PHE A 40 -8.09 18.05 38.33
N ASN A 41 -7.18 18.57 39.15
CA ASN A 41 -7.43 19.52 40.26
C ASN A 41 -8.30 19.02 41.42
N SER A 42 -8.70 17.76 41.47
CA SER A 42 -9.48 17.22 42.60
C SER A 42 -8.62 16.89 43.80
N VAL A 43 -7.29 16.82 43.61
CA VAL A 43 -6.32 16.38 44.63
C VAL A 43 -5.24 17.44 44.78
N SER A 44 -4.85 17.73 46.04
CA SER A 44 -3.78 18.70 46.31
C SER A 44 -2.41 18.16 45.89
N PRO A 45 -1.52 18.99 45.30
CA PRO A 45 -0.16 18.58 44.94
C PRO A 45 0.69 18.03 46.07
N ASN A 46 0.33 18.36 47.32
CA ASN A 46 1.02 17.86 48.50
C ASN A 46 0.42 16.58 49.10
N SER A 47 -0.61 16.02 48.43
CA SER A 47 -1.26 14.81 48.93
C SER A 47 -0.47 13.53 48.55
N LYS A 48 -0.77 12.45 49.28
CA LYS A 48 -0.19 11.14 48.95
C LYS A 48 -0.64 10.61 47.61
N GLU A 49 -1.88 10.87 47.23
CA GLU A 49 -2.48 10.45 45.99
C GLU A 49 -1.78 11.11 44.81
N PHE A 50 -1.47 12.40 44.88
CA PHE A 50 -0.70 13.11 43.88
C PHE A 50 0.70 12.52 43.69
N GLY A 51 1.39 12.26 44.81
CA GLY A 51 2.73 11.65 44.81
C GLY A 51 2.75 10.19 44.32
N ALA A 52 1.61 9.49 44.38
CA ALA A 52 1.49 8.09 43.98
C ALA A 52 1.07 7.95 42.49
N ALA A 53 0.61 9.02 41.85
CA ALA A 53 0.18 8.98 40.48
C ALA A 53 1.33 8.73 39.49
N LEU A 54 1.10 7.93 38.47
CA LEU A 54 2.08 7.69 37.39
C LEU A 54 2.39 8.97 36.64
N LEU A 55 1.35 9.73 36.33
CA LEU A 55 1.41 10.96 35.56
C LEU A 55 0.60 12.04 36.28
N PRO A 56 1.17 12.65 37.35
CA PRO A 56 0.44 13.64 38.16
C PRO A 56 0.12 14.92 37.38
N PHE A 57 0.91 15.25 36.37
CA PHE A 57 0.71 16.40 35.47
C PHE A 57 1.12 16.05 34.05
N GLY A 58 0.64 16.86 33.09
CA GLY A 58 0.81 16.62 31.66
C GLY A 58 -0.06 15.50 31.15
N GLY A 59 -0.05 15.33 29.85
CA GLY A 59 -0.83 14.34 29.12
C GLY A 59 0.03 13.45 28.26
N GLU A 60 -0.58 12.90 27.22
CA GLU A 60 0.05 12.02 26.24
C GLU A 60 0.11 12.73 24.89
N LEU A 61 1.25 12.65 24.19
CA LEU A 61 1.42 13.11 22.81
C LEU A 61 1.83 11.93 21.95
N PHE A 62 1.03 11.65 20.95
CA PHE A 62 1.36 10.73 19.85
C PHE A 62 1.78 11.53 18.62
N THR A 63 2.96 11.24 18.09
CA THR A 63 3.46 11.81 16.84
C THR A 63 3.72 10.69 15.84
N ASN A 64 3.24 10.85 14.61
CA ASN A 64 3.51 9.93 13.52
C ASN A 64 4.03 10.71 12.30
N ASN A 65 5.29 10.48 11.96
CA ASN A 65 5.94 11.01 10.77
C ASN A 65 6.04 9.91 9.74
N ALA A 66 5.40 10.09 8.60
CA ALA A 66 5.42 9.14 7.50
C ALA A 66 5.94 9.80 6.23
N GLN A 67 6.81 9.12 5.53
CA GLN A 67 7.34 9.51 4.23
C GLN A 67 7.09 8.39 3.24
N GLN A 68 6.46 8.72 2.13
CA GLN A 68 6.29 7.83 1.00
C GLN A 68 6.94 8.44 -0.23
N TYR A 69 7.86 7.72 -0.84
CA TYR A 69 8.40 8.10 -2.13
C TYR A 69 8.27 6.95 -3.11
N SER A 70 7.95 7.30 -4.34
CA SER A 70 7.78 6.33 -5.40
C SER A 70 8.34 6.85 -6.72
N TYR A 71 8.80 5.94 -7.54
CA TYR A 71 9.14 6.23 -8.92
C TYR A 71 8.50 5.19 -9.85
N ASN A 72 8.17 5.66 -11.03
CA ASN A 72 7.68 4.84 -12.12
C ASN A 72 8.45 5.19 -13.39
N ILE A 73 9.00 4.19 -14.05
CA ILE A 73 9.70 4.31 -15.33
C ILE A 73 9.05 3.35 -16.29
N GLN A 74 8.54 3.87 -17.39
CA GLN A 74 7.88 3.08 -18.42
C GLN A 74 8.49 3.36 -19.79
N ASN A 75 8.82 2.30 -20.51
CA ASN A 75 9.30 2.32 -21.88
C ASN A 75 8.33 1.55 -22.75
N LYS A 76 7.90 2.12 -23.84
CA LYS A 76 7.01 1.51 -24.84
C LYS A 76 7.57 1.70 -26.23
N LEU A 77 7.53 0.64 -27.01
CA LEU A 77 7.79 0.67 -28.44
C LEU A 77 6.51 0.25 -29.15
N GLN A 78 5.94 1.14 -29.90
CA GLN A 78 4.71 0.93 -30.64
C GLN A 78 5.00 0.87 -32.14
N PHE A 79 4.54 -0.19 -32.76
CA PHE A 79 4.54 -0.39 -34.20
C PHE A 79 3.11 -0.31 -34.69
N SER A 80 2.85 0.55 -35.71
CA SER A 80 1.54 0.69 -36.33
C SER A 80 1.71 0.89 -37.81
N LYS A 81 1.34 -0.11 -38.61
CA LYS A 81 1.49 -0.04 -40.06
C LYS A 81 0.29 -0.65 -40.78
N ALA A 82 -0.20 0.07 -41.77
CA ALA A 82 -1.10 -0.47 -42.79
C ALA A 82 -0.29 -0.94 -43.99
N PHE A 83 -0.44 -2.23 -44.33
CA PHE A 83 0.13 -2.84 -45.53
C PHE A 83 -1.03 -2.95 -46.51
N ASN A 84 -1.12 -2.13 -47.50
CA ASN A 84 -2.28 -2.01 -48.35
C ASN A 84 -3.55 -1.55 -47.59
N ASN A 85 -4.62 -1.28 -48.29
CA ASN A 85 -5.90 -0.88 -47.69
C ASN A 85 -6.60 -2.01 -46.91
N GLU A 86 -6.05 -3.22 -46.93
CA GLU A 86 -6.69 -4.42 -46.38
C GLU A 86 -6.04 -4.95 -45.10
N ASN A 87 -4.76 -4.65 -44.88
CA ASN A 87 -3.98 -5.24 -43.79
C ASN A 87 -3.46 -4.15 -42.84
N ARG A 88 -3.75 -4.27 -41.55
CA ARG A 88 -3.21 -3.38 -40.54
C ARG A 88 -2.66 -4.19 -39.37
N ILE A 89 -1.43 -3.85 -38.98
CA ILE A 89 -0.77 -4.41 -37.80
C ILE A 89 -0.56 -3.28 -36.80
N ASN A 90 -0.98 -3.51 -35.54
CA ASN A 90 -0.60 -2.71 -34.41
C ASN A 90 0.06 -3.65 -33.39
N ALA A 91 1.29 -3.37 -33.04
CA ALA A 91 2.02 -4.10 -32.03
C ALA A 91 2.62 -3.12 -31.02
N LEU A 92 2.69 -3.52 -29.78
CA LEU A 92 3.29 -2.75 -28.71
C LEU A 92 4.08 -3.70 -27.81
N VAL A 93 5.32 -3.30 -27.49
CA VAL A 93 6.14 -3.95 -26.47
C VAL A 93 6.48 -2.89 -25.42
N GLY A 94 6.34 -3.24 -24.16
CA GLY A 94 6.61 -2.32 -23.08
C GLY A 94 7.24 -2.98 -21.86
N MET A 95 7.93 -2.15 -21.12
CA MET A 95 8.50 -2.48 -19.81
C MET A 95 8.15 -1.36 -18.82
N GLU A 96 7.74 -1.73 -17.63
CA GLU A 96 7.44 -0.82 -16.54
C GLU A 96 8.20 -1.25 -15.29
N LEU A 97 8.91 -0.30 -14.70
CA LEU A 97 9.55 -0.41 -13.39
C LEU A 97 8.83 0.53 -12.43
N ARG A 98 8.33 0.01 -11.34
CA ARG A 98 7.72 0.79 -10.28
C ARG A 98 8.30 0.40 -8.94
N SER A 99 8.67 1.40 -8.14
CA SER A 99 9.09 1.22 -6.77
C SER A 99 8.35 2.18 -5.87
N SER A 100 7.94 1.72 -4.71
CA SER A 100 7.33 2.53 -3.66
C SER A 100 7.95 2.17 -2.33
N THR A 101 8.50 3.17 -1.65
CA THR A 101 9.07 3.01 -0.31
C THR A 101 8.26 3.83 0.68
N ASN A 102 7.82 3.17 1.75
CA ASN A 102 7.14 3.78 2.88
C ASN A 102 8.05 3.71 4.10
N LYS A 103 8.42 4.86 4.64
CA LYS A 103 9.16 5.00 5.89
C LYS A 103 8.28 5.72 6.89
N GLY A 104 8.24 5.22 8.12
CA GLY A 104 7.49 5.86 9.18
C GLY A 104 8.18 5.70 10.52
N VAL A 105 8.05 6.72 11.34
CA VAL A 105 8.40 6.69 12.75
C VAL A 105 7.22 7.24 13.51
N SER A 106 6.64 6.44 14.39
CA SER A 106 5.67 6.89 15.36
C SER A 106 6.26 6.83 16.76
N ASN A 107 5.87 7.78 17.56
CA ASN A 107 6.35 7.96 18.93
C ASN A 107 5.20 8.40 19.81
N THR A 108 5.10 7.81 21.01
CA THR A 108 4.23 8.28 22.07
C THR A 108 5.09 8.71 23.24
N VAL A 109 4.86 9.91 23.73
CA VAL A 109 5.53 10.47 24.91
C VAL A 109 4.49 10.97 25.91
N TRP A 110 4.86 10.95 27.18
CA TRP A 110 3.99 11.35 28.29
C TRP A 110 4.57 12.57 29.00
N GLY A 111 3.73 13.26 29.75
CA GLY A 111 4.08 14.51 30.41
C GLY A 111 3.98 15.73 29.48
N TYR A 112 3.24 15.61 28.38
CA TYR A 112 3.04 16.67 27.41
C TYR A 112 2.08 17.72 27.94
N ALA A 113 2.50 18.98 27.89
CA ALA A 113 1.72 20.12 28.35
C ALA A 113 1.65 21.19 27.24
N PRO A 114 0.62 21.14 26.35
CA PRO A 114 0.47 22.09 25.27
C PRO A 114 0.31 23.53 25.76
N ASP A 115 -0.39 23.73 26.87
CA ASP A 115 -0.66 25.04 27.46
C ASP A 115 0.57 25.67 28.15
N ARG A 116 1.65 24.91 28.32
CA ARG A 116 2.89 25.33 28.97
C ARG A 116 4.07 25.39 28.00
N GLY A 117 3.81 25.69 26.74
CA GLY A 117 4.83 25.81 25.69
C GLY A 117 5.23 24.48 25.09
N GLU A 118 4.31 23.52 25.00
CA GLU A 118 4.52 22.21 24.39
C GLU A 118 5.66 21.39 25.03
N VAL A 119 5.92 21.64 26.30
CA VAL A 119 6.98 20.93 27.03
C VAL A 119 6.56 19.51 27.39
N ILE A 120 7.55 18.63 27.46
CA ILE A 120 7.41 17.27 27.97
C ILE A 120 8.14 17.21 29.30
N THR A 121 7.41 16.97 30.37
CA THR A 121 7.97 16.89 31.73
C THR A 121 7.59 15.57 32.34
N LEU A 122 8.58 14.72 32.57
CA LEU A 122 8.39 13.45 33.27
C LEU A 122 8.45 13.66 34.77
N PRO A 123 7.74 12.85 35.56
CA PRO A 123 7.88 12.83 37.01
C PRO A 123 9.35 12.57 37.43
N THR A 124 9.89 13.34 38.34
CA THR A 124 11.32 13.33 38.68
C THR A 124 11.79 12.12 39.47
N THR A 125 10.88 11.36 40.06
CA THR A 125 11.21 10.12 40.80
C THR A 125 10.11 9.08 40.59
N PRO A 126 10.43 7.87 40.14
CA PRO A 126 9.56 6.74 40.33
C PRO A 126 9.55 6.41 41.83
N GLN A 127 8.63 6.99 42.58
CA GLN A 127 8.39 6.59 43.94
C GLN A 127 7.87 5.15 43.95
N ALA A 128 8.01 4.45 45.08
CA ALA A 128 7.53 3.10 45.24
C ALA A 128 6.06 3.00 44.81
N PHE A 129 5.88 2.64 43.57
CA PHE A 129 4.61 2.70 42.87
C PHE A 129 3.71 1.57 43.39
N THR A 130 2.62 1.94 44.01
CA THR A 130 1.55 1.00 44.31
C THR A 130 0.51 1.21 43.21
N PRO A 131 0.31 0.25 42.28
CA PRO A 131 -0.67 0.41 41.23
C PRO A 131 -2.06 0.63 41.82
N ILE A 132 -2.75 1.64 41.33
CA ILE A 132 -4.13 1.96 41.73
C ILE A 132 -5.09 0.86 41.26
N THR A 133 -4.72 0.14 40.23
CA THR A 133 -5.58 -0.83 39.55
C THR A 133 -4.91 -2.14 39.24
N GLY A 134 -4.43 -2.91 40.11
CA GLY A 134 -3.98 -4.24 39.69
C GLY A 134 -2.66 -4.72 40.23
N SER A 135 -1.94 -5.52 39.47
CA SER A 135 -0.69 -6.11 39.86
C SER A 135 0.46 -5.11 39.80
N LYS A 136 1.49 -5.29 40.65
CA LYS A 136 2.73 -4.51 40.56
C LYS A 136 3.37 -4.56 39.19
N ASP A 137 3.19 -5.67 38.48
CA ASP A 137 3.75 -5.89 37.14
C ASP A 137 3.13 -4.97 36.08
N GLU A 138 1.82 -4.71 36.14
CA GLU A 138 1.13 -3.78 35.24
C GLU A 138 1.59 -2.34 35.47
N GLY A 139 1.72 -1.93 36.73
CA GLY A 139 2.21 -0.60 37.09
C GLY A 139 3.65 -0.36 36.63
N TRP A 140 4.53 -1.32 36.75
CA TRP A 140 5.90 -1.24 36.27
C TRP A 140 5.95 -1.14 34.74
N GLY A 141 5.09 -1.86 34.04
CA GLY A 141 4.99 -1.79 32.58
C GLY A 141 4.59 -0.40 32.10
N LEU A 142 3.60 0.21 32.69
CA LEU A 142 3.17 1.58 32.40
C LEU A 142 4.25 2.61 32.78
N LEU A 143 4.88 2.49 33.91
CA LEU A 143 5.96 3.37 34.34
C LEU A 143 7.12 3.35 33.33
N LYS A 144 7.50 2.15 32.89
CA LYS A 144 8.56 1.98 31.91
C LYS A 144 8.17 2.66 30.57
N LYS A 145 6.95 2.53 30.09
CA LYS A 145 6.46 3.20 28.89
C LYS A 145 6.56 4.72 29.01
N ILE A 146 6.16 5.28 30.15
CA ILE A 146 6.21 6.72 30.39
C ILE A 146 7.63 7.25 30.27
N TYR A 147 8.61 6.56 30.84
CA TYR A 147 10.01 7.01 30.81
C TYR A 147 10.75 6.72 29.51
N ASP A 148 10.53 5.56 28.93
CA ASP A 148 11.23 5.16 27.71
C ASP A 148 10.59 5.75 26.44
N GLY A 149 9.32 6.13 26.50
CA GLY A 149 8.49 6.40 25.33
C GLY A 149 8.13 5.11 24.59
N GLU A 150 7.19 5.19 23.69
CA GLU A 150 6.82 4.08 22.81
C GLU A 150 7.17 4.42 21.37
N TRP A 151 8.10 3.67 20.80
CA TRP A 151 8.63 3.93 19.45
C TRP A 151 8.30 2.80 18.50
N ARG A 152 7.85 3.17 17.33
CA ARG A 152 7.65 2.22 16.23
C ARG A 152 8.27 2.76 14.95
N LYS A 153 9.07 1.93 14.29
CA LYS A 153 9.65 2.24 12.98
C LYS A 153 9.11 1.29 11.93
N VAL A 154 8.70 1.85 10.80
CA VAL A 154 8.28 1.12 9.62
C VAL A 154 9.17 1.51 8.45
N ASN A 155 9.64 0.52 7.71
CA ASN A 155 10.36 0.74 6.45
C ASN A 155 10.02 -0.43 5.51
N THR A 156 9.20 -0.15 4.52
CA THR A 156 8.77 -1.15 3.53
C THR A 156 9.05 -0.64 2.14
N THR A 157 9.62 -1.49 1.29
CA THR A 157 9.88 -1.19 -0.11
C THR A 157 9.22 -2.23 -0.99
N ASP A 158 8.40 -1.77 -1.92
CA ASP A 158 7.69 -2.57 -2.89
C ASP A 158 8.23 -2.27 -4.28
N ASN A 159 8.79 -3.27 -4.93
CA ASN A 159 9.33 -3.18 -6.28
C ASN A 159 8.51 -4.05 -7.22
N TYR A 160 8.18 -3.51 -8.37
CA TYR A 160 7.46 -4.18 -9.44
C TYR A 160 8.19 -4.00 -10.76
N LEU A 161 8.33 -5.09 -11.49
CA LEU A 161 8.78 -5.12 -12.87
C LEU A 161 7.71 -5.78 -13.71
N SER A 162 7.24 -5.09 -14.74
CA SER A 162 6.27 -5.61 -15.69
C SER A 162 6.84 -5.56 -17.10
N VAL A 163 6.75 -6.65 -17.83
CA VAL A 163 7.05 -6.71 -19.26
C VAL A 163 5.80 -7.17 -19.97
N PHE A 164 5.40 -6.46 -21.03
CA PHE A 164 4.18 -6.77 -21.74
C PHE A 164 4.32 -6.55 -23.24
N ALA A 165 3.56 -7.33 -23.99
CA ALA A 165 3.44 -7.17 -25.43
C ALA A 165 1.98 -7.34 -25.85
N THR A 166 1.57 -6.56 -26.83
CA THR A 166 0.26 -6.65 -27.46
C THR A 166 0.40 -6.70 -28.96
N LEU A 167 -0.42 -7.47 -29.62
CA LEU A 167 -0.50 -7.57 -31.07
C LEU A 167 -1.97 -7.51 -31.48
N ALA A 168 -2.28 -6.64 -32.43
CA ALA A 168 -3.57 -6.60 -33.09
C ALA A 168 -3.36 -6.62 -34.62
N TYR A 169 -3.92 -7.62 -35.28
CA TYR A 169 -3.90 -7.75 -36.73
C TYR A 169 -5.31 -7.66 -37.29
N SER A 170 -5.52 -6.77 -38.22
CA SER A 170 -6.79 -6.60 -38.95
C SER A 170 -6.62 -6.91 -40.40
N LEU A 171 -7.43 -7.85 -40.90
CA LEU A 171 -7.49 -8.26 -42.31
C LEU A 171 -8.81 -7.80 -42.92
N LYS A 172 -8.73 -7.07 -44.01
CA LYS A 172 -9.88 -6.55 -44.79
C LYS A 172 -10.91 -5.78 -43.99
N ASN A 173 -10.49 -5.29 -42.82
CA ASN A 173 -11.38 -4.68 -41.83
C ASN A 173 -12.53 -5.60 -41.34
N ARG A 174 -12.49 -6.88 -41.71
CA ARG A 174 -13.50 -7.91 -41.38
C ARG A 174 -13.06 -8.84 -40.25
N TYR A 175 -11.81 -9.24 -40.27
CA TYR A 175 -11.23 -10.17 -39.30
C TYR A 175 -10.21 -9.45 -38.44
N VAL A 176 -10.34 -9.55 -37.13
CA VAL A 176 -9.37 -8.98 -36.19
C VAL A 176 -8.91 -10.04 -35.19
N VAL A 177 -7.61 -10.23 -35.11
CA VAL A 177 -6.97 -11.09 -34.10
C VAL A 177 -6.20 -10.21 -33.14
N ASN A 178 -6.40 -10.44 -31.85
CA ASN A 178 -5.68 -9.78 -30.78
C ASN A 178 -4.95 -10.80 -29.93
N ALA A 179 -3.71 -10.51 -29.56
CA ALA A 179 -2.94 -11.29 -28.61
C ALA A 179 -2.29 -10.34 -27.60
N ASN A 180 -2.37 -10.67 -26.34
CA ASN A 180 -1.74 -9.93 -25.25
C ASN A 180 -0.99 -10.92 -24.36
N ILE A 181 0.20 -10.54 -23.94
CA ILE A 181 0.98 -11.24 -22.95
C ILE A 181 1.57 -10.22 -21.98
N ARG A 182 1.53 -10.53 -20.69
CA ARG A 182 2.11 -9.73 -19.64
C ARG A 182 2.74 -10.63 -18.61
N ASN A 183 3.91 -10.23 -18.15
CA ASN A 183 4.62 -10.89 -17.07
C ASN A 183 4.95 -9.85 -16.00
N ASP A 184 4.51 -10.12 -14.78
CA ASP A 184 4.71 -9.24 -13.63
C ASP A 184 5.59 -9.94 -12.61
N ALA A 185 6.63 -9.27 -12.15
CA ALA A 185 7.50 -9.69 -11.07
C ALA A 185 7.46 -8.67 -9.93
N SER A 186 7.48 -9.15 -8.69
CA SER A 186 7.49 -8.29 -7.49
C SER A 186 8.30 -8.94 -6.38
N ASN A 187 8.94 -8.12 -5.55
CA ASN A 187 9.58 -8.57 -4.31
C ASN A 187 8.56 -9.02 -3.24
N ARG A 188 7.26 -8.76 -3.46
CA ARG A 188 6.16 -9.24 -2.60
C ARG A 188 5.69 -10.65 -2.92
N PHE A 189 5.99 -11.16 -4.10
CA PHE A 189 5.73 -12.56 -4.42
C PHE A 189 6.68 -13.41 -3.58
N GLY A 190 6.13 -14.28 -2.72
CA GLY A 190 6.84 -15.03 -1.69
C GLY A 190 8.17 -15.64 -2.09
N GLN A 191 8.83 -16.33 -1.18
CA GLN A 191 10.18 -16.87 -1.40
C GLN A 191 10.25 -18.00 -2.45
N ASP A 192 9.13 -18.56 -2.88
CA ASP A 192 9.08 -19.55 -3.95
C ASP A 192 9.40 -18.93 -5.31
N ALA A 193 10.57 -19.24 -5.83
CA ALA A 193 11.05 -18.77 -7.12
C ALA A 193 10.10 -19.11 -8.29
N ASN A 194 9.31 -20.17 -8.15
CA ASN A 194 8.36 -20.64 -9.16
C ASN A 194 7.11 -19.74 -9.30
N HIS A 195 6.78 -18.93 -8.29
CA HIS A 195 5.63 -18.02 -8.31
C HIS A 195 6.00 -16.57 -8.56
N ARG A 196 7.27 -16.27 -8.81
CA ARG A 196 7.74 -14.90 -9.10
C ARG A 196 7.38 -14.42 -10.50
N ILE A 197 7.05 -15.35 -11.40
CA ILE A 197 6.81 -15.09 -12.82
C ILE A 197 5.56 -15.84 -13.22
N ASP A 198 4.41 -15.19 -13.13
CA ASP A 198 3.14 -15.74 -13.62
C ASP A 198 2.71 -14.95 -14.86
N PRO A 199 2.98 -15.47 -16.09
CA PRO A 199 2.56 -14.79 -17.30
C PRO A 199 1.04 -14.85 -17.43
N THR A 200 0.44 -13.69 -17.63
CA THR A 200 -0.95 -13.55 -18.03
C THR A 200 -1.01 -13.39 -19.54
N TYR A 201 -1.95 -14.05 -20.18
CA TYR A 201 -2.12 -13.92 -21.63
C TYR A 201 -3.59 -13.97 -22.02
N SER A 202 -3.89 -13.33 -23.14
CA SER A 202 -5.21 -13.41 -23.74
C SER A 202 -5.12 -13.41 -25.26
N PHE A 203 -6.02 -14.16 -25.90
CA PHE A 203 -6.23 -14.19 -27.33
C PHE A 203 -7.67 -13.81 -27.62
N GLY A 204 -7.87 -12.97 -28.61
CA GLY A 204 -9.19 -12.56 -29.06
C GLY A 204 -9.30 -12.68 -30.58
N PHE A 205 -10.46 -13.10 -31.02
CA PHE A 205 -10.84 -13.10 -32.44
C PHE A 205 -12.16 -12.34 -32.60
N SER A 206 -12.25 -11.51 -33.62
CA SER A 206 -13.48 -10.81 -33.99
C SER A 206 -13.71 -10.91 -35.47
N TRP A 207 -14.91 -11.30 -35.84
CA TRP A 207 -15.38 -11.38 -37.21
C TRP A 207 -16.57 -10.44 -37.43
N ARG A 208 -16.40 -9.48 -38.31
CA ARG A 208 -17.47 -8.58 -38.75
C ARG A 208 -18.23 -9.20 -39.93
N ALA A 209 -19.17 -10.09 -39.63
CA ALA A 209 -19.90 -10.83 -40.65
C ALA A 209 -20.73 -9.91 -41.53
N SER A 210 -21.22 -8.77 -41.01
CA SER A 210 -21.95 -7.78 -41.82
C SER A 210 -21.14 -7.16 -42.96
N GLU A 211 -19.80 -7.21 -42.86
CA GLU A 211 -18.91 -6.67 -43.90
C GLU A 211 -18.63 -7.69 -45.04
N GLU A 212 -19.13 -8.92 -44.91
CA GLU A 212 -18.95 -9.94 -45.94
C GLU A 212 -19.82 -9.67 -47.15
N ASP A 213 -19.29 -10.00 -48.34
CA ASP A 213 -19.96 -9.72 -49.61
C ASP A 213 -21.29 -10.48 -49.73
N PHE A 214 -21.35 -11.70 -49.19
CA PHE A 214 -22.60 -12.48 -49.17
C PHE A 214 -23.65 -11.84 -48.26
N MET A 215 -23.27 -11.27 -47.12
CA MET A 215 -24.19 -10.58 -46.22
C MET A 215 -24.73 -9.31 -46.87
N LYS A 216 -23.87 -8.49 -47.44
CA LYS A 216 -24.26 -7.27 -48.17
C LYS A 216 -25.20 -7.56 -49.35
N LYS A 217 -25.04 -8.71 -50.00
CA LYS A 217 -25.86 -9.11 -51.16
C LYS A 217 -27.20 -9.69 -50.75
N TYR A 218 -27.24 -10.58 -49.76
CA TYR A 218 -28.43 -11.39 -49.43
C TYR A 218 -29.18 -10.94 -48.18
N VAL A 219 -28.53 -10.24 -47.23
CA VAL A 219 -29.11 -9.93 -45.93
C VAL A 219 -29.02 -8.42 -45.63
N LYS A 220 -29.66 -7.63 -46.50
CA LYS A 220 -29.63 -6.16 -46.48
C LYS A 220 -30.27 -5.52 -45.22
N TRP A 221 -31.08 -6.28 -44.50
CA TRP A 221 -31.77 -5.82 -43.30
C TRP A 221 -30.92 -5.88 -42.02
N ILE A 222 -29.77 -6.58 -42.05
CA ILE A 222 -28.82 -6.59 -40.93
C ILE A 222 -27.71 -5.57 -41.24
N THR A 223 -27.71 -4.48 -40.48
CA THR A 223 -26.73 -3.41 -40.66
C THR A 223 -25.40 -3.75 -39.99
N THR A 224 -25.44 -4.47 -38.87
CA THR A 224 -24.24 -4.83 -38.10
C THR A 224 -24.37 -6.22 -37.48
N LEU A 225 -23.42 -7.10 -37.79
CA LEU A 225 -23.30 -8.43 -37.20
C LEU A 225 -21.84 -8.72 -36.94
N ASN A 226 -21.47 -8.82 -35.65
CA ASN A 226 -20.11 -9.08 -35.20
C ASN A 226 -20.08 -10.28 -34.28
N PHE A 227 -19.23 -11.24 -34.56
CA PHE A 227 -18.90 -12.35 -33.66
C PHE A 227 -17.56 -12.07 -32.97
N ARG A 228 -17.49 -12.31 -31.68
CA ARG A 228 -16.27 -12.14 -30.88
C ARG A 228 -16.08 -13.33 -29.98
N GLY A 229 -14.87 -13.84 -29.93
CA GLY A 229 -14.44 -14.86 -28.97
C GLY A 229 -13.14 -14.43 -28.32
N THR A 230 -13.01 -14.63 -27.02
CA THR A 230 -11.79 -14.36 -26.26
C THR A 230 -11.48 -15.52 -25.32
N TYR A 231 -10.22 -15.83 -25.22
CA TYR A 231 -9.69 -16.81 -24.25
C TYR A 231 -8.45 -16.22 -23.59
N GLY A 232 -8.30 -16.42 -22.28
CA GLY A 232 -7.14 -15.91 -21.58
C GLY A 232 -7.04 -16.42 -20.16
N ILE A 233 -5.85 -16.28 -19.58
CA ILE A 233 -5.55 -16.56 -18.18
C ILE A 233 -5.16 -15.24 -17.53
N GLN A 234 -5.80 -14.93 -16.40
CA GLN A 234 -5.48 -13.79 -15.57
C GLN A 234 -5.01 -14.30 -14.20
N GLY A 235 -3.90 -13.76 -13.71
CA GLY A 235 -3.42 -13.97 -12.36
C GLY A 235 -3.61 -12.71 -11.51
N ASN A 236 -3.93 -12.88 -10.23
CA ASN A 236 -3.90 -11.79 -9.26
C ASN A 236 -2.67 -11.93 -8.39
N ALA A 237 -1.89 -10.86 -8.27
CA ALA A 237 -0.82 -10.78 -7.27
C ALA A 237 -1.43 -10.79 -5.88
N VAL A 238 -1.09 -11.76 -5.04
CA VAL A 238 -1.47 -11.78 -3.62
C VAL A 238 -0.69 -10.67 -2.91
N THR A 239 -1.36 -9.58 -2.59
CA THR A 239 -0.74 -8.39 -1.97
C THR A 239 -0.53 -8.53 -0.46
N ARG A 240 -1.09 -9.57 0.17
CA ARG A 240 -0.91 -9.86 1.60
C ARG A 240 -0.80 -11.36 1.81
N ILE A 241 0.41 -11.84 2.01
CA ILE A 241 0.63 -13.14 2.62
C ILE A 241 0.60 -12.91 4.13
N CYS A 242 -0.46 -13.32 4.79
CA CYS A 242 -0.46 -13.52 6.23
C CYS A 242 0.36 -14.79 6.49
N LEU A 243 1.65 -14.63 6.73
CA LEU A 243 2.48 -15.72 7.24
C LEU A 243 2.03 -15.97 8.68
N LEU A 244 1.08 -16.85 8.85
CA LEU A 244 0.91 -17.55 10.12
C LEU A 244 2.15 -18.43 10.29
N TYR A 245 3.15 -17.86 10.97
CA TYR A 245 4.29 -18.61 11.45
C TYR A 245 3.79 -19.47 12.62
N THR A 246 3.35 -20.70 12.32
CA THR A 246 3.17 -21.71 13.33
C THR A 246 4.57 -22.20 13.69
N SER A 247 5.16 -21.60 14.72
CA SER A 247 6.32 -22.18 15.37
C SER A 247 5.91 -23.58 15.90
N PRO A 248 6.58 -24.66 15.48
CA PRO A 248 6.35 -25.95 16.10
C PRO A 248 6.74 -25.82 17.57
N SER A 249 5.76 -25.99 18.44
CA SER A 249 6.01 -26.09 19.89
C SER A 249 6.96 -27.28 20.11
N PRO A 250 8.10 -27.11 20.79
CA PRO A 250 8.94 -28.25 21.14
C PRO A 250 8.17 -29.13 22.12
N THR A 251 7.77 -30.29 21.65
CA THR A 251 7.26 -31.37 22.51
C THR A 251 8.38 -31.75 23.47
N ARG A 252 8.21 -31.41 24.74
CA ARG A 252 9.06 -32.00 25.79
C ARG A 252 8.71 -33.48 25.90
N LEU A 253 9.69 -34.32 25.62
CA LEU A 253 9.77 -35.68 26.13
C LEU A 253 10.23 -35.63 27.59
#